data_dbdf1d7b7e8dcdfd1b80d5e34256bb49
#
_entry.id   dbdf1d7b7e8dcdfd1b80d5e34256bb49
#
_cell.length_a   1.000
_cell.length_b   1.000
_cell.length_c   1.000
_cell.angle_alpha   90.00
_cell.angle_beta   90.00
_cell.angle_gamma   90.00
#
_symmetry.space_group_name_H-M   'P 1'
#
loop_
_entity.id
_entity.type
_entity.pdbx_description
1 polymer ?
#
loop_
_entity_poly.entity_id
_entity_poly.type
_entity_poly.pdbx_seq_one_letter_code
_entity_poly.pdbx_strand_id
1 'polypeptide(L)'
;MKIKGKNIKVNANDIDDIMACALEGGITYWCDEARVVGEYLGEYASDQISRGGQLLLHDMEAEETYLLNKEKLLSGLKLFLNDSEGKICKLDGGYEVDPANIDANDADSIIQYAIFGELVYA
;
A
#
# COMPACT_ATOMS: atom_id res chain seq x y z
N MET A 1 -0.77 -6.09 13.18
CA MET A 1 0.03 -4.82 13.19
C MET A 1 -0.48 -3.96 14.33
N LYS A 2 0.41 -3.36 15.08
CA LYS A 2 0.04 -2.60 16.27
C LYS A 2 0.11 -1.08 16.00
N ILE A 3 -1.02 -0.39 16.18
CA ILE A 3 -1.15 1.05 15.98
C ILE A 3 -1.74 1.66 17.24
N LYS A 4 -0.99 2.52 17.94
CA LYS A 4 -1.46 3.23 19.15
C LYS A 4 -2.12 2.29 20.16
N GLY A 5 -1.50 1.14 20.43
CA GLY A 5 -2.00 0.15 21.39
C GLY A 5 -3.08 -0.80 20.87
N LYS A 6 -3.56 -0.60 19.63
CA LYS A 6 -4.59 -1.44 19.01
C LYS A 6 -3.95 -2.44 18.05
N ASN A 7 -4.37 -3.70 18.11
CA ASN A 7 -3.97 -4.69 17.10
C ASN A 7 -4.88 -4.56 15.90
N ILE A 8 -4.32 -4.17 14.77
CA ILE A 8 -5.05 -3.98 13.52
C ILE A 8 -4.83 -5.19 12.64
N LYS A 9 -5.92 -5.83 12.22
CA LYS A 9 -5.87 -6.97 11.32
C LYS A 9 -5.77 -6.48 9.89
N VAL A 10 -4.83 -7.03 9.13
CA VAL A 10 -4.64 -6.72 7.71
C VAL A 10 -4.62 -8.05 6.97
N ASN A 11 -5.61 -8.31 6.14
CA ASN A 11 -5.67 -9.53 5.36
C ASN A 11 -5.21 -9.32 3.91
N ALA A 12 -5.12 -10.41 3.14
CA ALA A 12 -4.66 -10.34 1.76
C ALA A 12 -5.56 -9.48 0.88
N ASN A 13 -6.88 -9.52 1.10
CA ASN A 13 -7.81 -8.71 0.33
C ASN A 13 -7.62 -7.22 0.59
N ASP A 14 -7.31 -6.83 1.83
CA ASP A 14 -7.01 -5.44 2.17
C ASP A 14 -5.81 -4.94 1.38
N ILE A 15 -4.76 -5.76 1.31
CA ILE A 15 -3.55 -5.43 0.56
C ILE A 15 -3.85 -5.31 -0.93
N ASP A 16 -4.60 -6.26 -1.49
CA ASP A 16 -4.98 -6.25 -2.91
C ASP A 16 -5.77 -5.00 -3.26
N ASP A 17 -6.72 -4.61 -2.40
CA ASP A 17 -7.55 -3.42 -2.62
C ASP A 17 -6.71 -2.13 -2.59
N ILE A 18 -5.79 -2.02 -1.64
CA ILE A 18 -4.87 -0.89 -1.55
C ILE A 18 -4.00 -0.82 -2.80
N MET A 19 -3.44 -1.95 -3.21
CA MET A 19 -2.57 -2.02 -4.39
C MET A 19 -3.32 -1.69 -5.67
N ALA A 20 -4.53 -2.20 -5.84
CA ALA A 20 -5.37 -1.90 -7.00
C ALA A 20 -5.67 -0.39 -7.07
N CYS A 21 -6.05 0.22 -5.95
CA CYS A 21 -6.29 1.65 -5.85
C CYS A 21 -5.04 2.47 -6.23
N ALA A 22 -3.87 2.04 -5.74
CA ALA A 22 -2.61 2.71 -6.02
C ALA A 22 -2.23 2.63 -7.50
N LEU A 23 -2.26 1.43 -8.08
CA LEU A 23 -1.80 1.19 -9.44
C LEU A 23 -2.78 1.68 -10.50
N GLU A 24 -4.07 1.72 -10.19
CA GLU A 24 -5.10 2.17 -11.13
C GLU A 24 -5.28 3.69 -11.15
N GLY A 25 -4.70 4.42 -10.22
CA GLY A 25 -4.85 5.88 -10.21
C GLY A 25 -4.05 6.61 -9.15
N GLY A 26 -3.89 6.03 -7.97
CA GLY A 26 -3.30 6.74 -6.84
C GLY A 26 -1.90 7.29 -7.08
N ILE A 27 -1.00 6.46 -7.61
CA ILE A 27 0.41 6.85 -7.80
C ILE A 27 0.76 7.22 -9.24
N THR A 28 -0.19 7.16 -10.18
CA THR A 28 0.10 7.30 -11.61
C THR A 28 0.64 8.67 -12.01
N TYR A 29 0.48 9.69 -11.18
CA TYR A 29 1.00 11.02 -11.48
C TYR A 29 2.51 11.15 -11.23
N TRP A 30 3.12 10.23 -10.47
CA TRP A 30 4.57 10.21 -10.26
C TRP A 30 5.22 8.87 -10.62
N CYS A 31 4.43 7.78 -10.69
CA CYS A 31 4.92 6.43 -11.02
C CYS A 31 4.30 6.00 -12.35
N ASP A 32 5.14 5.88 -13.37
CA ASP A 32 4.69 5.52 -14.73
C ASP A 32 4.76 4.04 -15.02
N GLU A 33 5.42 3.25 -14.17
CA GLU A 33 5.52 1.81 -14.36
C GLU A 33 5.57 1.09 -13.01
N ALA A 34 4.78 0.04 -12.89
CA ALA A 34 4.84 -0.89 -11.77
C ALA A 34 5.08 -2.28 -12.37
N ARG A 35 6.34 -2.73 -12.37
CA ARG A 35 6.74 -3.97 -13.04
C ARG A 35 6.84 -5.12 -12.05
N VAL A 36 6.21 -6.24 -12.39
CA VAL A 36 6.30 -7.47 -11.60
C VAL A 36 7.73 -8.03 -11.69
N VAL A 37 8.31 -8.38 -10.56
CA VAL A 37 9.61 -9.04 -10.48
C VAL A 37 9.38 -10.55 -10.54
N GLY A 38 9.94 -11.19 -11.56
CA GLY A 38 9.77 -12.63 -11.75
C GLY A 38 8.40 -12.98 -12.30
N GLU A 39 7.85 -14.10 -11.85
CA GLU A 39 6.55 -14.58 -12.32
C GLU A 39 5.39 -13.89 -11.61
N TYR A 40 4.27 -13.75 -12.31
CA TYR A 40 3.02 -13.31 -11.70
C TYR A 40 2.51 -14.39 -10.74
N LEU A 41 2.29 -14.00 -9.48
CA LEU A 41 1.74 -14.90 -8.46
C LEU A 41 0.20 -14.86 -8.41
N GLY A 42 -0.39 -13.89 -9.09
CA GLY A 42 -1.82 -13.74 -9.27
C GLY A 42 -2.11 -13.31 -10.69
N GLU A 43 -3.32 -12.82 -10.95
CA GLU A 43 -3.74 -12.41 -12.29
C GLU A 43 -3.15 -11.06 -12.68
N TYR A 44 -3.05 -10.13 -11.73
CA TYR A 44 -2.64 -8.75 -11.95
C TYR A 44 -1.42 -8.37 -11.12
N ALA A 45 -0.73 -7.30 -11.53
CA ALA A 45 0.37 -6.74 -10.76
C ALA A 45 -0.07 -6.36 -9.34
N SER A 46 -1.33 -5.91 -9.18
CA SER A 46 -1.89 -5.56 -7.87
C SER A 46 -2.01 -6.75 -6.91
N ASP A 47 -2.01 -7.98 -7.42
CA ASP A 47 -2.10 -9.19 -6.61
C ASP A 47 -0.74 -9.66 -6.10
N GLN A 48 0.33 -9.07 -6.61
CA GLN A 48 1.70 -9.57 -6.39
C GLN A 48 2.14 -9.45 -4.92
N ILE A 49 1.87 -8.31 -4.32
CA ILE A 49 2.37 -7.98 -2.97
C ILE A 49 1.76 -8.87 -1.90
N SER A 50 0.44 -9.08 -1.91
CA SER A 50 -0.24 -9.90 -0.91
C SER A 50 0.23 -11.35 -0.94
N ARG A 51 0.71 -11.81 -2.09
CA ARG A 51 1.17 -13.18 -2.30
C ARG A 51 2.67 -13.35 -2.02
N GLY A 52 3.32 -12.32 -1.50
CA GLY A 52 4.74 -12.36 -1.14
C GLY A 52 5.69 -12.00 -2.27
N GLY A 53 5.17 -11.53 -3.40
CA GLY A 53 6.00 -11.10 -4.53
C GLY A 53 6.46 -9.66 -4.39
N GLN A 54 7.08 -9.17 -5.46
CA GLN A 54 7.70 -7.85 -5.49
C GLN A 54 7.32 -7.09 -6.75
N LEU A 55 7.32 -5.75 -6.63
CA LEU A 55 7.14 -4.84 -7.76
C LEU A 55 8.30 -3.86 -7.80
N LEU A 56 8.70 -3.48 -9.01
CA LEU A 56 9.60 -2.36 -9.23
C LEU A 56 8.76 -1.17 -9.69
N LEU A 57 8.79 -0.09 -8.91
CA LEU A 57 8.05 1.14 -9.18
C LEU A 57 9.00 2.17 -9.77
N HIS A 58 8.72 2.65 -10.98
CA HIS A 58 9.53 3.67 -11.62
C HIS A 58 8.97 5.06 -11.32
N ASP A 59 9.76 5.87 -10.61
CA ASP A 59 9.45 7.26 -10.29
C ASP A 59 9.92 8.13 -11.44
N MET A 60 8.98 8.65 -12.22
CA MET A 60 9.30 9.45 -13.41
C MET A 60 9.76 10.87 -13.07
N GLU A 61 9.50 11.35 -11.85
CA GLU A 61 9.95 12.67 -11.43
C GLU A 61 11.44 12.66 -11.05
N ALA A 62 11.84 11.62 -10.30
CA ALA A 62 13.23 11.46 -9.86
C ALA A 62 14.05 10.58 -10.81
N GLU A 63 13.41 9.92 -11.76
CA GLU A 63 14.03 8.92 -12.66
C GLU A 63 14.73 7.81 -11.88
N GLU A 64 14.10 7.33 -10.83
CA GLU A 64 14.60 6.24 -10.01
C GLU A 64 13.60 5.11 -9.92
N THR A 65 14.08 3.91 -9.60
CA THR A 65 13.26 2.72 -9.47
C THR A 65 13.38 2.19 -8.05
N TYR A 66 12.23 1.85 -7.45
CA TYR A 66 12.17 1.39 -6.07
C TYR A 66 11.51 0.02 -6.01
N LEU A 67 12.04 -0.84 -5.14
CA LEU A 67 11.47 -2.15 -4.89
C LEU A 67 10.39 -2.04 -3.82
N LEU A 68 9.20 -2.57 -4.12
CA LEU A 68 8.10 -2.69 -3.16
C LEU A 68 7.87 -4.16 -2.86
N ASN A 69 7.76 -4.50 -1.58
CA ASN A 69 7.38 -5.82 -1.11
C ASN A 69 6.34 -5.69 0.01
N LYS A 70 5.87 -6.82 0.53
CA LYS A 70 4.83 -6.84 1.56
C LYS A 70 5.29 -6.16 2.85
N GLU A 71 6.53 -6.38 3.26
CA GLU A 71 7.08 -5.78 4.47
C GLU A 71 7.09 -4.26 4.39
N LYS A 72 7.54 -3.71 3.26
CA LYS A 72 7.52 -2.27 3.04
C LYS A 72 6.11 -1.71 3.00
N LEU A 73 5.20 -2.41 2.33
CA LEU A 73 3.81 -1.98 2.26
C LEU A 73 3.18 -1.92 3.65
N LEU A 74 3.40 -2.93 4.48
CA LEU A 74 2.86 -2.95 5.83
C LEU A 74 3.46 -1.83 6.69
N SER A 75 4.75 -1.53 6.53
CA SER A 75 5.39 -0.40 7.22
C SER A 75 4.77 0.93 6.79
N GLY A 76 4.51 1.10 5.50
CA GLY A 76 3.86 2.30 4.97
C GLY A 76 2.42 2.44 5.46
N LEU A 77 1.68 1.34 5.49
CA LEU A 77 0.33 1.31 6.02
C LEU A 77 0.29 1.71 7.49
N LYS A 78 1.26 1.23 8.27
CA LYS A 78 1.37 1.58 9.69
C LYS A 78 1.57 3.08 9.88
N LEU A 79 2.47 3.68 9.11
CA LEU A 79 2.72 5.14 9.18
C LEU A 79 1.46 5.91 8.80
N PHE A 80 0.78 5.48 7.74
CA PHE A 80 -0.46 6.10 7.29
C PHE A 80 -1.54 6.04 8.37
N LEU A 81 -1.76 4.87 8.96
CA LEU A 81 -2.82 4.67 9.96
C LEU A 81 -2.55 5.40 11.27
N ASN A 82 -1.28 5.66 11.61
CA ASN A 82 -0.93 6.48 12.77
C ASN A 82 -1.50 7.90 12.66
N ASP A 83 -1.59 8.43 11.44
CA ASP A 83 -2.09 9.77 11.18
C ASP A 83 -3.54 9.79 10.69
N SER A 84 -4.12 8.62 10.43
CA SER A 84 -5.44 8.50 9.81
C SER A 84 -6.29 7.41 10.48
N GLU A 85 -6.57 7.58 11.77
CA GLU A 85 -7.32 6.58 12.56
C GLU A 85 -8.72 6.31 12.04
N GLY A 86 -9.32 7.25 11.30
CA GLY A 86 -10.63 7.07 10.69
C GLY A 86 -10.68 5.98 9.62
N LYS A 87 -9.53 5.46 9.20
CA LYS A 87 -9.44 4.36 8.23
C LYS A 87 -9.37 2.99 8.90
N ILE A 88 -9.50 2.97 10.22
CA ILE A 88 -9.55 1.74 11.03
C ILE A 88 -10.99 1.54 11.48
N CYS A 89 -11.55 0.36 11.25
CA CYS A 89 -12.88 0.04 11.76
C CYS A 89 -12.80 -0.97 12.90
N LYS A 90 -13.73 -0.86 13.83
CA LYS A 90 -13.86 -1.77 14.95
C LYS A 90 -14.85 -2.88 14.60
N LEU A 91 -14.41 -4.12 14.74
CA LEU A 91 -15.24 -5.29 14.56
C LEU A 91 -15.33 -6.08 15.86
N ASP A 92 -16.23 -7.06 15.90
CA ASP A 92 -16.30 -8.00 17.01
C ASP A 92 -14.96 -8.72 17.15
N GLY A 93 -14.31 -8.52 18.29
CA GLY A 93 -13.04 -9.15 18.59
C GLY A 93 -11.79 -8.38 18.17
N GLY A 94 -11.92 -7.14 17.66
CA GLY A 94 -10.74 -6.35 17.35
C GLY A 94 -10.94 -5.22 16.36
N TYR A 95 -9.85 -4.87 15.70
CA TYR A 95 -9.82 -3.77 14.73
C TYR A 95 -9.27 -4.28 13.41
N GLU A 96 -9.74 -3.72 12.31
CA GLU A 96 -9.15 -3.98 10.99
C GLU A 96 -9.10 -2.70 10.16
N VAL A 97 -8.30 -2.77 9.09
CA VAL A 97 -8.29 -1.72 8.07
C VAL A 97 -9.66 -1.69 7.40
N ASP A 98 -10.15 -0.49 7.11
CA ASP A 98 -11.39 -0.31 6.35
C ASP A 98 -11.06 0.01 4.89
N PRO A 99 -10.89 -1.00 4.02
CA PRO A 99 -10.46 -0.78 2.63
C PRO A 99 -11.50 -0.01 1.82
N ALA A 100 -12.76 -0.09 2.18
CA ALA A 100 -13.81 0.67 1.51
C ALA A 100 -13.68 2.18 1.75
N ASN A 101 -12.95 2.59 2.78
CA ASN A 101 -12.71 3.98 3.13
C ASN A 101 -11.30 4.46 2.73
N ILE A 102 -10.56 3.65 1.99
CA ILE A 102 -9.24 4.02 1.45
C ILE A 102 -9.42 4.38 -0.02
N ASP A 103 -9.27 5.65 -0.35
CA ASP A 103 -9.39 6.14 -1.72
C ASP A 103 -8.01 6.17 -2.42
N ALA A 104 -7.98 6.68 -3.65
CA ALA A 104 -6.76 6.75 -4.45
C ALA A 104 -5.68 7.62 -3.78
N ASN A 105 -6.07 8.72 -3.15
CA ASN A 105 -5.13 9.60 -2.44
C ASN A 105 -4.54 8.91 -1.22
N ASP A 106 -5.36 8.14 -0.50
CA ASP A 106 -4.90 7.37 0.64
C ASP A 106 -3.93 6.27 0.21
N ALA A 107 -4.24 5.57 -0.88
CA ALA A 107 -3.37 4.55 -1.44
C ALA A 107 -2.03 5.12 -1.88
N ASP A 108 -2.04 6.30 -2.50
CA ASP A 108 -0.82 7.03 -2.85
C ASP A 108 0.03 7.32 -1.60
N SER A 109 -0.59 7.84 -0.56
CA SER A 109 0.11 8.12 0.70
C SER A 109 0.74 6.86 1.30
N ILE A 110 0.01 5.75 1.31
CA ILE A 110 0.52 4.47 1.81
C ILE A 110 1.76 4.02 1.04
N ILE A 111 1.72 4.10 -0.30
CA ILE A 111 2.86 3.72 -1.14
C ILE A 111 4.05 4.65 -0.91
N GLN A 112 3.82 5.95 -0.80
CA GLN A 112 4.91 6.89 -0.53
C GLN A 112 5.56 6.62 0.83
N TYR A 113 4.78 6.39 1.86
CA TYR A 113 5.32 5.98 3.17
C TYR A 113 6.10 4.67 3.08
N ALA A 114 5.62 3.72 2.27
CA ALA A 114 6.30 2.43 2.10
C ALA A 114 7.67 2.58 1.44
N ILE A 115 7.76 3.45 0.43
CA ILE A 115 8.97 3.64 -0.38
C ILE A 115 9.91 4.69 0.24
N PHE A 116 9.37 5.83 0.67
CA PHE A 116 10.17 6.98 1.11
C PHE A 116 10.20 7.18 2.62
N GLY A 117 9.29 6.57 3.37
CA GLY A 117 9.14 6.83 4.80
C GLY A 117 8.45 8.15 5.12
N GLU A 118 8.08 8.91 4.11
CA GLU A 118 7.43 10.22 4.22
C GLU A 118 6.66 10.55 2.94
N LEU A 119 5.83 11.58 2.99
CA LEU A 119 5.13 12.07 1.79
C LEU A 119 6.06 13.01 1.02
N VAL A 120 6.40 12.63 -0.21
CA VAL A 120 7.30 13.37 -1.10
C VAL A 120 6.53 14.14 -2.16
N TYR A 121 5.47 13.53 -2.70
CA TYR A 121 4.65 14.10 -3.76
C TYR A 121 3.26 14.47 -3.23
N ALA A 122 2.71 15.55 -3.74
CA ALA A 122 1.40 16.04 -3.31
C ALA A 122 0.29 15.62 -4.26
#